data_b8ddf8e839bd383c9ba970922acb3c02
#
_entry.id   b8ddf8e839bd383c9ba970922acb3c02
#
_cell.length_a   1.000
_cell.length_b   1.000
_cell.length_c   1.000
_cell.angle_alpha   90.00
_cell.angle_beta   90.00
_cell.angle_gamma   90.00
#
_symmetry.space_group_name_H-M   'P 1'
#
loop_
_entity.id
_entity.type
_entity.pdbx_description
1 polymer ?
#
loop_
_entity_poly.entity_id
_entity_poly.type
_entity_poly.pdbx_seq_one_letter_code
_entity_poly.pdbx_strand_id
1 'polypeptide(L)'
;MIRTRYRIDGSGARWVTFVTGIANDLTMWDGQVPALERDFRILRYDLRGHGGSEAMRGDYSVSLLVEDLLALLNQLRVQTTSLVGLGLGGAIAQAFAIEHPERVEALMPCCCRARMVPDFAAMWQKLRATVQQEGLEAIVEPTVQRWFSEEFKAAHPEVLEKIRKMIRRTTLEGYMGVTAAFLGLDLEDRLPEIRARTLYVSGAEDKLGGPPELMKGLSEKVNGAKHVSVPKAAHIANIQNPEGFNQLLTDFLRRKQ
;
A
#
# COMPACT_ATOMS: atom_id res chain seq x y z
N MET A 1 -12.44 -2.12 -17.91
CA MET A 1 -12.44 -1.46 -16.57
C MET A 1 -13.21 -2.38 -15.65
N ILE A 2 -12.68 -2.69 -14.45
CA ILE A 2 -13.39 -3.47 -13.42
C ILE A 2 -14.32 -2.57 -12.61
N ARG A 3 -15.29 -3.16 -11.92
CA ARG A 3 -16.05 -2.47 -10.89
C ARG A 3 -15.19 -2.37 -9.62
N THR A 4 -14.68 -1.16 -9.34
CA THR A 4 -13.84 -0.87 -8.18
C THR A 4 -14.69 -0.38 -7.01
N ARG A 5 -14.56 -1.01 -5.83
CA ARG A 5 -15.13 -0.48 -4.60
C ARG A 5 -14.23 0.62 -4.06
N TYR A 6 -14.81 1.77 -3.77
CA TYR A 6 -14.11 2.92 -3.19
C TYR A 6 -14.96 3.66 -2.16
N ARG A 7 -14.32 4.52 -1.40
CA ARG A 7 -14.95 5.52 -0.51
C ARG A 7 -14.26 6.86 -0.71
N ILE A 8 -15.05 7.92 -0.56
CA ILE A 8 -14.57 9.29 -0.52
C ILE A 8 -14.99 9.88 0.82
N ASP A 9 -14.02 10.35 1.59
CA ASP A 9 -14.20 10.98 2.88
C ASP A 9 -13.63 12.41 2.82
N GLY A 10 -14.07 13.28 3.74
CA GLY A 10 -13.58 14.65 3.83
C GLY A 10 -14.12 15.61 2.75
N SER A 11 -13.83 16.90 2.92
CA SER A 11 -14.40 17.97 2.09
C SER A 11 -13.39 19.01 1.58
N GLY A 12 -12.08 18.77 1.83
CA GLY A 12 -11.01 19.66 1.38
C GLY A 12 -10.90 19.77 -0.14
N ALA A 13 -10.16 20.75 -0.62
CA ALA A 13 -9.95 20.96 -2.06
C ALA A 13 -8.91 20.02 -2.66
N ARG A 14 -7.89 19.62 -1.89
CA ARG A 14 -6.81 18.73 -2.35
C ARG A 14 -7.18 17.27 -2.14
N TRP A 15 -6.76 16.42 -3.08
CA TRP A 15 -7.01 14.99 -2.99
C TRP A 15 -5.83 14.23 -2.38
N VAL A 16 -6.16 13.23 -1.57
CA VAL A 16 -5.25 12.17 -1.13
C VAL A 16 -5.85 10.84 -1.51
N THR A 17 -5.10 10.00 -2.20
CA THR A 17 -5.52 8.65 -2.57
C THR A 17 -4.67 7.62 -1.84
N PHE A 18 -5.33 6.75 -1.08
CA PHE A 18 -4.72 5.65 -0.37
C PHE A 18 -4.77 4.37 -1.19
N VAL A 19 -3.60 3.76 -1.40
CA VAL A 19 -3.43 2.52 -2.16
C VAL A 19 -3.12 1.37 -1.22
N THR A 20 -3.99 0.35 -1.22
CA THR A 20 -3.88 -0.80 -0.32
C THR A 20 -2.80 -1.80 -0.79
N GLY A 21 -2.33 -2.65 0.15
CA GLY A 21 -1.41 -3.75 -0.15
C GLY A 21 -2.12 -5.08 -0.47
N ILE A 22 -1.34 -6.15 -0.61
CA ILE A 22 -1.83 -7.52 -0.80
C ILE A 22 -2.62 -7.96 0.43
N ALA A 23 -3.77 -8.60 0.22
CA ALA A 23 -4.68 -9.09 1.26
C ALA A 23 -5.21 -8.00 2.20
N ASN A 24 -5.20 -6.75 1.76
CA ASN A 24 -5.82 -5.62 2.46
C ASN A 24 -7.05 -5.12 1.71
N ASP A 25 -7.92 -4.39 2.39
CA ASP A 25 -8.98 -3.60 1.77
C ASP A 25 -8.93 -2.14 2.26
N LEU A 26 -9.78 -1.30 1.70
CA LEU A 26 -9.82 0.14 1.98
C LEU A 26 -9.96 0.49 3.47
N THR A 27 -10.47 -0.45 4.31
CA THR A 27 -10.65 -0.22 5.75
C THR A 27 -9.33 -0.19 6.52
N MET A 28 -8.22 -0.68 5.93
CA MET A 28 -6.91 -0.55 6.55
C MET A 28 -6.51 0.92 6.82
N TRP A 29 -7.14 1.84 6.10
CA TRP A 29 -6.88 3.28 6.18
C TRP A 29 -7.90 4.05 7.03
N ASP A 30 -8.83 3.36 7.73
CA ASP A 30 -9.87 4.02 8.55
C ASP A 30 -9.25 4.93 9.63
N GLY A 31 -8.12 4.54 10.21
CA GLY A 31 -7.42 5.32 11.24
C GLY A 31 -6.76 6.62 10.74
N GLN A 32 -6.60 6.78 9.43
CA GLN A 32 -5.99 7.96 8.81
C GLN A 32 -7.02 9.03 8.41
N VAL A 33 -8.28 8.62 8.27
CA VAL A 33 -9.36 9.53 7.82
C VAL A 33 -9.56 10.71 8.77
N PRO A 34 -9.71 10.53 10.11
CA PRO A 34 -9.94 11.65 11.02
C PRO A 34 -8.81 12.69 11.03
N ALA A 35 -7.58 12.27 10.70
CA ALA A 35 -6.42 13.16 10.67
C ALA A 35 -6.40 14.10 9.46
N LEU A 36 -7.11 13.75 8.38
CA LEU A 36 -7.05 14.42 7.09
C LEU A 36 -8.38 15.00 6.60
N GLU A 37 -9.53 14.51 7.06
CA GLU A 37 -10.85 14.80 6.46
C GLU A 37 -11.26 16.28 6.46
N ARG A 38 -10.65 17.11 7.33
CA ARG A 38 -10.90 18.56 7.38
C ARG A 38 -10.21 19.31 6.22
N ASP A 39 -9.03 18.82 5.81
CA ASP A 39 -8.14 19.55 4.89
C ASP A 39 -8.13 18.93 3.48
N PHE A 40 -8.52 17.66 3.36
CA PHE A 40 -8.41 16.87 2.13
C PHE A 40 -9.72 16.17 1.77
N ARG A 41 -9.87 15.86 0.47
CA ARG A 41 -10.75 14.79 -0.02
C ARG A 41 -9.91 13.51 -0.06
N ILE A 42 -10.41 12.47 0.55
CA ILE A 42 -9.67 11.22 0.77
C ILE A 42 -10.32 10.13 -0.06
N LEU A 43 -9.63 9.66 -1.08
CA LEU A 43 -10.04 8.49 -1.86
C LEU A 43 -9.36 7.25 -1.30
N ARG A 44 -10.16 6.25 -0.94
CA ARG A 44 -9.71 4.92 -0.54
C ARG A 44 -10.39 3.89 -1.41
N TYR A 45 -9.66 2.92 -1.93
CA TYR A 45 -10.23 1.91 -2.81
C TYR A 45 -9.63 0.53 -2.56
N ASP A 46 -10.38 -0.49 -2.94
CA ASP A 46 -9.93 -1.87 -2.92
C ASP A 46 -9.26 -2.22 -4.26
N LEU A 47 -8.10 -2.87 -4.21
CA LEU A 47 -7.48 -3.44 -5.42
C LEU A 47 -8.39 -4.50 -6.03
N ARG A 48 -8.24 -4.77 -7.32
CA ARG A 48 -8.97 -5.85 -7.99
C ARG A 48 -8.86 -7.17 -7.22
N GLY A 49 -10.01 -7.83 -7.02
CA GLY A 49 -10.13 -9.08 -6.27
C GLY A 49 -9.93 -8.97 -4.76
N HIS A 50 -9.89 -7.75 -4.21
CA HIS A 50 -9.82 -7.48 -2.78
C HIS A 50 -11.08 -6.77 -2.31
N GLY A 51 -11.43 -6.98 -1.04
CA GLY A 51 -12.57 -6.31 -0.41
C GLY A 51 -13.86 -6.48 -1.21
N GLY A 52 -14.36 -5.41 -1.81
CA GLY A 52 -15.57 -5.41 -2.64
C GLY A 52 -15.33 -5.10 -4.11
N SER A 53 -14.07 -5.02 -4.56
CA SER A 53 -13.72 -4.83 -5.95
C SER A 53 -13.81 -6.14 -6.75
N GLU A 54 -14.21 -6.02 -8.02
CA GLU A 54 -14.33 -7.16 -8.93
C GLU A 54 -12.98 -7.86 -9.12
N ALA A 55 -13.03 -9.21 -9.18
CA ALA A 55 -11.88 -10.04 -9.47
C ALA A 55 -11.91 -10.45 -10.95
N MET A 56 -10.73 -10.54 -11.55
CA MET A 56 -10.52 -11.10 -12.88
C MET A 56 -9.57 -12.29 -12.76
N ARG A 57 -9.80 -13.33 -13.55
CA ARG A 57 -8.86 -14.47 -13.62
C ARG A 57 -7.60 -14.09 -14.36
N GLY A 58 -6.49 -14.70 -13.99
CA GLY A 58 -5.18 -14.55 -14.62
C GLY A 58 -4.20 -13.77 -13.77
N ASP A 59 -2.96 -13.75 -14.23
CA ASP A 59 -1.89 -12.98 -13.60
C ASP A 59 -2.07 -11.50 -13.90
N TYR A 60 -1.87 -10.64 -12.89
CA TYR A 60 -1.86 -9.20 -13.07
C TYR A 60 -0.42 -8.69 -13.20
N SER A 61 -0.28 -7.47 -13.71
CA SER A 61 0.98 -6.72 -13.70
C SER A 61 0.84 -5.44 -12.87
N VAL A 62 1.96 -4.85 -12.49
CA VAL A 62 1.95 -3.54 -11.81
C VAL A 62 1.30 -2.48 -12.71
N SER A 63 1.62 -2.48 -14.02
CA SER A 63 1.01 -1.55 -14.99
C SER A 63 -0.51 -1.70 -15.05
N LEU A 64 -1.06 -2.93 -15.01
CA LEU A 64 -2.51 -3.15 -14.97
C LEU A 64 -3.14 -2.54 -13.69
N LEU A 65 -2.45 -2.60 -12.55
CA LEU A 65 -2.92 -2.00 -11.30
C LEU A 65 -2.81 -0.46 -11.33
N VAL A 66 -1.83 0.08 -12.04
CA VAL A 66 -1.70 1.52 -12.33
C VAL A 66 -2.84 1.99 -13.24
N GLU A 67 -3.16 1.24 -14.30
CA GLU A 67 -4.30 1.53 -15.18
C GLU A 67 -5.63 1.55 -14.44
N ASP A 68 -5.86 0.62 -13.49
CA ASP A 68 -7.06 0.63 -12.65
C ASP A 68 -7.16 1.91 -11.80
N LEU A 69 -6.06 2.33 -11.20
CA LEU A 69 -6.02 3.57 -10.43
C LEU A 69 -6.27 4.78 -11.33
N LEU A 70 -5.62 4.85 -12.48
CA LEU A 70 -5.84 5.94 -13.45
C LEU A 70 -7.30 6.01 -13.91
N ALA A 71 -7.88 4.86 -14.21
CA ALA A 71 -9.28 4.77 -14.63
C ALA A 71 -10.23 5.25 -13.53
N LEU A 72 -9.98 4.87 -12.26
CA LEU A 72 -10.76 5.34 -11.11
C LEU A 72 -10.64 6.86 -10.92
N LEU A 73 -9.41 7.41 -10.96
CA LEU A 73 -9.19 8.85 -10.85
C LEU A 73 -9.90 9.64 -11.97
N ASN A 74 -9.85 9.13 -13.21
CA ASN A 74 -10.53 9.74 -14.36
C ASN A 74 -12.06 9.69 -14.22
N GLN A 75 -12.62 8.55 -13.78
CA GLN A 75 -14.05 8.40 -13.49
C GLN A 75 -14.52 9.43 -12.44
N LEU A 76 -13.70 9.67 -11.42
CA LEU A 76 -13.98 10.62 -10.34
C LEU A 76 -13.59 12.07 -10.67
N ARG A 77 -13.04 12.32 -11.87
CA ARG A 77 -12.54 13.62 -12.34
C ARG A 77 -11.47 14.22 -11.41
N VAL A 78 -10.69 13.36 -10.77
CA VAL A 78 -9.54 13.77 -9.96
C VAL A 78 -8.37 14.05 -10.88
N GLN A 79 -7.98 15.31 -11.05
CA GLN A 79 -6.88 15.70 -11.94
C GLN A 79 -5.52 15.42 -11.31
N THR A 80 -5.34 15.81 -10.05
CA THR A 80 -4.11 15.59 -9.28
C THR A 80 -4.44 15.05 -7.90
N THR A 81 -3.55 14.25 -7.33
CA THR A 81 -3.70 13.69 -5.99
C THR A 81 -2.35 13.47 -5.32
N SER A 82 -2.31 13.50 -4.01
CA SER A 82 -1.19 12.92 -3.26
C SER A 82 -1.43 11.41 -3.09
N LEU A 83 -0.43 10.58 -3.39
CA LEU A 83 -0.51 9.13 -3.27
C LEU A 83 0.16 8.64 -1.98
N VAL A 84 -0.55 7.83 -1.22
CA VAL A 84 -0.04 7.14 -0.03
C VAL A 84 -0.31 5.66 -0.20
N GLY A 85 0.73 4.83 -0.27
CA GLY A 85 0.57 3.40 -0.53
C GLY A 85 1.40 2.53 0.41
N LEU A 86 0.86 1.39 0.84
CA LEU A 86 1.55 0.47 1.73
C LEU A 86 1.79 -0.89 1.05
N GLY A 87 2.98 -1.45 1.23
CA GLY A 87 3.36 -2.71 0.63
C GLY A 87 3.30 -2.67 -0.90
N LEU A 88 2.53 -3.57 -1.53
CA LEU A 88 2.28 -3.50 -2.98
C LEU A 88 1.65 -2.16 -3.38
N GLY A 89 0.80 -1.58 -2.54
CA GLY A 89 0.23 -0.25 -2.78
C GLY A 89 1.29 0.85 -2.89
N GLY A 90 2.39 0.73 -2.13
CA GLY A 90 3.54 1.60 -2.26
C GLY A 90 4.27 1.43 -3.60
N ALA A 91 4.39 0.20 -4.09
CA ALA A 91 4.96 -0.08 -5.42
C ALA A 91 4.06 0.46 -6.55
N ILE A 92 2.73 0.27 -6.46
CA ILE A 92 1.76 0.84 -7.41
C ILE A 92 1.84 2.36 -7.42
N ALA A 93 1.92 3.00 -6.24
CA ALA A 93 2.03 4.46 -6.14
C ALA A 93 3.33 5.00 -6.77
N GLN A 94 4.46 4.30 -6.61
CA GLN A 94 5.72 4.62 -7.27
C GLN A 94 5.60 4.49 -8.79
N ALA A 95 5.07 3.35 -9.29
CA ALA A 95 4.84 3.13 -10.72
C ALA A 95 3.94 4.21 -11.31
N PHE A 96 2.84 4.54 -10.63
CA PHE A 96 1.93 5.61 -11.06
C PHE A 96 2.64 6.98 -11.14
N ALA A 97 3.49 7.30 -10.16
CA ALA A 97 4.22 8.56 -10.15
C ALA A 97 5.28 8.64 -11.26
N ILE A 98 5.82 7.50 -11.71
CA ILE A 98 6.74 7.40 -12.85
C ILE A 98 5.96 7.56 -14.17
N GLU A 99 4.83 6.86 -14.32
CA GLU A 99 4.07 6.80 -15.57
C GLU A 99 3.19 8.05 -15.79
N HIS A 100 2.73 8.69 -14.70
CA HIS A 100 1.82 9.84 -14.71
C HIS A 100 2.29 10.96 -13.76
N PRO A 101 3.51 11.51 -13.95
CA PRO A 101 4.10 12.46 -13.02
C PRO A 101 3.29 13.75 -12.83
N GLU A 102 2.53 14.16 -13.85
CA GLU A 102 1.64 15.35 -13.81
C GLU A 102 0.40 15.15 -12.93
N ARG A 103 0.09 13.89 -12.56
CA ARG A 103 -1.09 13.53 -11.75
C ARG A 103 -0.76 13.44 -10.25
N VAL A 104 0.53 13.53 -9.85
CA VAL A 104 0.96 13.28 -8.47
C VAL A 104 1.59 14.53 -7.86
N GLU A 105 0.92 15.09 -6.83
CA GLU A 105 1.43 16.24 -6.07
C GLU A 105 2.49 15.84 -5.03
N ALA A 106 2.24 14.74 -4.33
CA ALA A 106 3.15 14.21 -3.33
C ALA A 106 3.01 12.68 -3.29
N LEU A 107 4.10 12.00 -2.92
CA LEU A 107 4.18 10.55 -2.89
C LEU A 107 4.70 10.06 -1.55
N MET A 108 3.98 9.16 -0.90
CA MET A 108 4.37 8.54 0.37
C MET A 108 4.32 7.01 0.26
N PRO A 109 5.39 6.37 -0.25
CA PRO A 109 5.50 4.91 -0.28
C PRO A 109 5.83 4.41 1.13
N CYS A 110 5.03 3.46 1.64
CA CYS A 110 5.14 2.95 2.99
C CYS A 110 5.46 1.46 2.99
N CYS A 111 6.46 1.02 3.76
CA CYS A 111 6.79 -0.39 3.99
C CYS A 111 6.79 -1.21 2.69
N CYS A 112 7.43 -0.73 1.63
CA CYS A 112 7.30 -1.30 0.28
C CYS A 112 8.65 -1.64 -0.35
N ARG A 113 8.59 -2.22 -1.54
CA ARG A 113 9.74 -2.49 -2.40
C ARG A 113 9.55 -1.80 -3.74
N ALA A 114 10.65 -1.67 -4.50
CA ALA A 114 10.62 -1.25 -5.90
C ALA A 114 11.11 -2.36 -6.85
N ARG A 115 11.73 -3.42 -6.30
CA ARG A 115 12.21 -4.58 -7.06
C ARG A 115 11.98 -5.87 -6.27
N MET A 116 11.63 -6.94 -6.99
CA MET A 116 11.60 -8.28 -6.45
C MET A 116 13.01 -8.87 -6.49
N VAL A 117 13.46 -9.43 -5.35
CA VAL A 117 14.76 -10.11 -5.25
C VAL A 117 14.56 -11.63 -5.09
N PRO A 118 15.53 -12.48 -5.52
CA PRO A 118 15.35 -13.93 -5.62
C PRO A 118 14.81 -14.61 -4.34
N ASP A 119 15.42 -14.35 -3.19
CA ASP A 119 15.02 -14.98 -1.92
C ASP A 119 13.60 -14.58 -1.50
N PHE A 120 13.25 -13.33 -1.72
CA PHE A 120 11.91 -12.83 -1.42
C PHE A 120 10.87 -13.37 -2.43
N ALA A 121 11.26 -13.51 -3.71
CA ALA A 121 10.45 -14.16 -4.72
C ALA A 121 10.14 -15.61 -4.38
N ALA A 122 11.13 -16.39 -3.93
CA ALA A 122 10.94 -17.78 -3.52
C ALA A 122 9.92 -17.92 -2.38
N MET A 123 9.97 -17.02 -1.39
CA MET A 123 8.97 -16.98 -0.30
C MET A 123 7.55 -16.71 -0.87
N TRP A 124 7.38 -15.76 -1.77
CA TRP A 124 6.09 -15.44 -2.36
C TRP A 124 5.57 -16.54 -3.28
N GLN A 125 6.45 -17.22 -4.04
CA GLN A 125 6.08 -18.39 -4.84
C GLN A 125 5.55 -19.52 -3.95
N LYS A 126 6.20 -19.79 -2.80
CA LYS A 126 5.72 -20.76 -1.83
C LYS A 126 4.35 -20.39 -1.27
N LEU A 127 4.14 -19.13 -0.90
CA LEU A 127 2.84 -18.65 -0.41
C LEU A 127 1.73 -18.79 -1.48
N ARG A 128 2.03 -18.49 -2.75
CA ARG A 128 1.10 -18.71 -3.87
C ARG A 128 0.72 -20.19 -4.01
N ALA A 129 1.72 -21.08 -3.96
CA ALA A 129 1.48 -22.52 -4.04
C ALA A 129 0.61 -23.02 -2.87
N THR A 130 0.89 -22.56 -1.63
CA THR A 130 0.03 -22.87 -0.48
C THR A 130 -1.41 -22.41 -0.69
N VAL A 131 -1.61 -21.17 -1.13
CA VAL A 131 -2.96 -20.64 -1.38
C VAL A 131 -3.67 -21.38 -2.51
N GLN A 132 -2.96 -21.79 -3.54
CA GLN A 132 -3.54 -22.56 -4.65
C GLN A 132 -3.98 -23.96 -4.22
N GLN A 133 -3.29 -24.58 -3.29
CA GLN A 133 -3.55 -25.94 -2.80
C GLN A 133 -4.56 -25.96 -1.64
N GLU A 134 -4.45 -25.05 -0.71
CA GLU A 134 -5.14 -25.08 0.59
C GLU A 134 -6.13 -23.94 0.77
N GLY A 135 -6.16 -22.98 -0.18
CA GLY A 135 -7.01 -21.79 -0.10
C GLY A 135 -6.43 -20.66 0.74
N LEU A 136 -7.11 -19.52 0.74
CA LEU A 136 -6.65 -18.30 1.42
C LEU A 136 -6.56 -18.44 2.94
N GLU A 137 -7.35 -19.31 3.55
CA GLU A 137 -7.34 -19.51 5.01
C GLU A 137 -5.96 -19.93 5.51
N ALA A 138 -5.21 -20.71 4.73
CA ALA A 138 -3.87 -21.16 5.07
C ALA A 138 -2.85 -20.05 5.33
N ILE A 139 -3.08 -18.86 4.75
CA ILE A 139 -2.17 -17.72 4.91
C ILE A 139 -2.67 -16.66 5.90
N VAL A 140 -3.87 -16.76 6.43
CA VAL A 140 -4.44 -15.73 7.32
C VAL A 140 -3.55 -15.52 8.54
N GLU A 141 -3.34 -16.56 9.33
CA GLU A 141 -2.54 -16.45 10.55
C GLU A 141 -1.05 -16.18 10.24
N PRO A 142 -0.37 -16.87 9.32
CA PRO A 142 1.01 -16.55 8.96
C PRO A 142 1.19 -15.09 8.50
N THR A 143 0.18 -14.51 7.86
CA THR A 143 0.23 -13.10 7.43
C THR A 143 0.14 -12.15 8.61
N VAL A 144 -0.81 -12.37 9.54
CA VAL A 144 -0.93 -11.59 10.77
C VAL A 144 0.37 -11.64 11.58
N GLN A 145 0.98 -12.83 11.71
CA GLN A 145 2.24 -13.00 12.43
C GLN A 145 3.39 -12.17 11.82
N ARG A 146 3.44 -12.02 10.50
CA ARG A 146 4.48 -11.24 9.83
C ARG A 146 4.23 -9.74 9.85
N TRP A 147 2.97 -9.30 9.97
CA TRP A 147 2.61 -7.90 9.82
C TRP A 147 2.79 -7.06 11.07
N PHE A 148 2.71 -7.67 12.26
CA PHE A 148 2.71 -6.99 13.55
C PHE A 148 3.78 -7.52 14.49
N SER A 149 4.26 -6.65 15.40
CA SER A 149 5.18 -7.06 16.46
C SER A 149 4.50 -7.97 17.50
N GLU A 150 5.28 -8.77 18.23
CA GLU A 150 4.78 -9.66 19.28
C GLU A 150 4.04 -8.87 20.37
N GLU A 151 4.60 -7.71 20.77
CA GLU A 151 4.00 -6.83 21.77
C GLU A 151 2.60 -6.36 21.33
N PHE A 152 2.49 -5.88 20.08
CA PHE A 152 1.20 -5.43 19.54
C PHE A 152 0.18 -6.57 19.46
N LYS A 153 0.60 -7.75 19.01
CA LYS A 153 -0.28 -8.92 18.89
C LYS A 153 -0.84 -9.34 20.25
N ALA A 154 -0.02 -9.32 21.28
CA ALA A 154 -0.45 -9.65 22.63
C ALA A 154 -1.42 -8.60 23.23
N ALA A 155 -1.19 -7.32 22.93
CA ALA A 155 -1.96 -6.22 23.49
C ALA A 155 -3.31 -5.94 22.78
N HIS A 156 -3.44 -6.31 21.48
CA HIS A 156 -4.56 -5.89 20.62
C HIS A 156 -5.25 -7.05 19.86
N PRO A 157 -5.71 -8.11 20.54
CA PRO A 157 -6.34 -9.26 19.88
C PRO A 157 -7.59 -8.88 19.07
N GLU A 158 -8.33 -7.84 19.48
CA GLU A 158 -9.50 -7.33 18.77
C GLU A 158 -9.15 -6.66 17.43
N VAL A 159 -7.99 -6.02 17.34
CA VAL A 159 -7.47 -5.47 16.06
C VAL A 159 -7.09 -6.60 15.13
N LEU A 160 -6.39 -7.62 15.66
CA LEU A 160 -5.98 -8.77 14.86
C LEU A 160 -7.18 -9.52 14.27
N GLU A 161 -8.29 -9.62 15.00
CA GLU A 161 -9.50 -10.25 14.48
C GLU A 161 -10.11 -9.45 13.32
N LYS A 162 -10.07 -8.11 13.37
CA LYS A 162 -10.46 -7.26 12.23
C LYS A 162 -9.55 -7.49 11.03
N ILE A 163 -8.25 -7.64 11.27
CA ILE A 163 -7.26 -7.92 10.21
C ILE A 163 -7.50 -9.29 9.57
N ARG A 164 -7.74 -10.35 10.37
CA ARG A 164 -8.11 -11.68 9.84
C ARG A 164 -9.33 -11.60 8.93
N LYS A 165 -10.38 -10.89 9.38
CA LYS A 165 -11.59 -10.68 8.57
C LYS A 165 -11.29 -9.91 7.28
N MET A 166 -10.39 -8.94 7.32
CA MET A 166 -9.97 -8.17 6.14
C MET A 166 -9.25 -9.07 5.14
N ILE A 167 -8.29 -9.89 5.58
CA ILE A 167 -7.56 -10.84 4.72
C ILE A 167 -8.54 -11.79 4.02
N ARG A 168 -9.53 -12.35 4.76
CA ARG A 168 -10.55 -13.28 4.23
C ARG A 168 -11.48 -12.67 3.18
N ARG A 169 -11.51 -11.35 3.03
CA ARG A 169 -12.26 -10.66 1.97
C ARG A 169 -11.50 -10.59 0.64
N THR A 170 -10.30 -11.10 0.59
CA THR A 170 -9.56 -11.27 -0.66
C THR A 170 -10.06 -12.50 -1.41
N THR A 171 -10.29 -12.40 -2.71
CA THR A 171 -10.63 -13.58 -3.52
C THR A 171 -9.38 -14.38 -3.89
N LEU A 172 -9.54 -15.65 -4.21
CA LEU A 172 -8.42 -16.48 -4.69
C LEU A 172 -7.80 -15.87 -5.97
N GLU A 173 -8.64 -15.51 -6.94
CA GLU A 173 -8.20 -14.87 -8.18
C GLU A 173 -7.47 -13.56 -7.93
N GLY A 174 -7.99 -12.73 -7.01
CA GLY A 174 -7.36 -11.47 -6.62
C GLY A 174 -5.98 -11.67 -6.00
N TYR A 175 -5.87 -12.60 -5.05
CA TYR A 175 -4.60 -12.93 -4.42
C TYR A 175 -3.58 -13.46 -5.43
N MET A 176 -3.99 -14.41 -6.28
CA MET A 176 -3.12 -14.98 -7.31
C MET A 176 -2.67 -13.91 -8.31
N GLY A 177 -3.59 -13.05 -8.76
CA GLY A 177 -3.28 -11.98 -9.70
C GLY A 177 -2.32 -10.94 -9.13
N VAL A 178 -2.61 -10.37 -7.94
CA VAL A 178 -1.74 -9.33 -7.37
C VAL A 178 -0.38 -9.85 -6.93
N THR A 179 -0.30 -11.11 -6.48
CA THR A 179 0.99 -11.72 -6.15
C THR A 179 1.83 -12.01 -7.40
N ALA A 180 1.22 -12.23 -8.57
CA ALA A 180 1.93 -12.27 -9.86
C ALA A 180 2.52 -10.90 -10.21
N ALA A 181 1.72 -9.82 -10.07
CA ALA A 181 2.21 -8.45 -10.26
C ALA A 181 3.39 -8.14 -9.34
N PHE A 182 3.31 -8.59 -8.07
CA PHE A 182 4.38 -8.37 -7.10
C PHE A 182 5.66 -9.15 -7.43
N LEU A 183 5.53 -10.39 -7.91
CA LEU A 183 6.67 -11.19 -8.38
C LEU A 183 7.37 -10.58 -9.59
N GLY A 184 6.64 -9.89 -10.46
CA GLY A 184 7.17 -9.17 -11.62
C GLY A 184 7.62 -7.74 -11.32
N LEU A 185 7.69 -7.33 -10.04
CA LEU A 185 8.04 -5.95 -9.68
C LEU A 185 9.49 -5.63 -10.01
N ASP A 186 9.71 -4.65 -10.90
CA ASP A 186 11.02 -4.12 -11.29
C ASP A 186 10.94 -2.65 -11.68
N LEU A 187 10.96 -1.77 -10.68
CA LEU A 187 10.86 -0.32 -10.83
C LEU A 187 12.11 0.41 -10.34
N GLU A 188 13.04 -0.30 -9.70
CA GLU A 188 14.10 0.34 -8.91
C GLU A 188 14.99 1.27 -9.74
N ASP A 189 15.32 0.88 -10.98
CA ASP A 189 16.17 1.69 -11.87
C ASP A 189 15.41 2.90 -12.44
N ARG A 190 14.07 2.91 -12.32
CA ARG A 190 13.20 4.00 -12.76
C ARG A 190 12.83 4.98 -11.65
N LEU A 191 13.21 4.73 -10.39
CA LEU A 191 12.91 5.63 -9.26
C LEU A 191 13.41 7.07 -9.48
N PRO A 192 14.57 7.32 -10.16
CA PRO A 192 15.01 8.68 -10.48
C PRO A 192 14.03 9.49 -11.37
N GLU A 193 13.09 8.84 -12.06
CA GLU A 193 12.06 9.50 -12.88
C GLU A 193 10.95 10.14 -12.04
N ILE A 194 10.82 9.79 -10.75
CA ILE A 194 9.80 10.35 -9.84
C ILE A 194 10.07 11.84 -9.61
N ARG A 195 9.10 12.68 -9.95
CA ARG A 195 9.18 14.15 -9.83
C ARG A 195 8.44 14.69 -8.62
N ALA A 196 7.49 13.93 -8.11
CA ALA A 196 6.67 14.34 -6.96
C ALA A 196 7.53 14.44 -5.69
N ARG A 197 7.20 15.38 -4.82
CA ARG A 197 7.78 15.46 -3.48
C ARG A 197 7.52 14.15 -2.73
N THR A 198 8.58 13.45 -2.31
CA THR A 198 8.48 12.07 -1.83
C THR A 198 8.98 11.91 -0.40
N LEU A 199 8.22 11.15 0.41
CA LEU A 199 8.61 10.70 1.74
C LEU A 199 8.44 9.18 1.83
N TYR A 200 9.55 8.45 1.92
CA TYR A 200 9.53 7.01 2.21
C TYR A 200 9.30 6.79 3.70
N VAL A 201 8.38 5.87 4.04
CA VAL A 201 8.04 5.56 5.43
C VAL A 201 8.17 4.06 5.67
N SER A 202 8.91 3.67 6.70
CA SER A 202 8.98 2.28 7.18
C SER A 202 8.39 2.15 8.58
N GLY A 203 7.99 0.96 8.98
CA GLY A 203 7.92 0.61 10.39
C GLY A 203 9.32 0.34 10.90
N ALA A 204 9.68 0.86 12.09
CA ALA A 204 11.03 0.65 12.65
C ALA A 204 11.34 -0.84 12.91
N GLU A 205 10.32 -1.68 13.03
CA GLU A 205 10.40 -3.12 13.27
C GLU A 205 10.00 -3.97 12.04
N ASP A 206 9.77 -3.36 10.86
CA ASP A 206 9.50 -4.11 9.63
C ASP A 206 10.76 -4.87 9.20
N LYS A 207 10.68 -6.20 9.16
CA LYS A 207 11.81 -7.07 8.81
C LYS A 207 11.73 -7.64 7.40
N LEU A 208 10.59 -7.50 6.72
CA LEU A 208 10.34 -8.18 5.45
C LEU A 208 9.82 -7.30 4.33
N GLY A 209 8.72 -6.59 4.55
CA GLY A 209 8.02 -5.88 3.49
C GLY A 209 8.81 -4.69 2.95
N GLY A 210 9.18 -3.80 3.84
CA GLY A 210 10.00 -2.61 3.57
C GLY A 210 10.84 -2.26 4.79
N PRO A 211 11.88 -3.07 5.12
CA PRO A 211 12.77 -2.76 6.25
C PRO A 211 13.36 -1.36 6.14
N PRO A 212 13.67 -0.70 7.28
CA PRO A 212 14.19 0.67 7.30
C PRO A 212 15.38 0.90 6.36
N GLU A 213 16.34 -0.02 6.35
CA GLU A 213 17.54 0.08 5.49
C GLU A 213 17.18 0.05 3.99
N LEU A 214 16.25 -0.84 3.60
CA LEU A 214 15.77 -0.89 2.23
C LEU A 214 15.07 0.40 1.86
N MET A 215 14.13 0.87 2.70
CA MET A 215 13.34 2.09 2.43
C MET A 215 14.22 3.33 2.37
N LYS A 216 15.28 3.39 3.19
CA LYS A 216 16.30 4.43 3.11
C LYS A 216 17.04 4.37 1.77
N GLY A 217 17.53 3.20 1.36
CA GLY A 217 18.20 3.02 0.07
C GLY A 217 17.32 3.40 -1.13
N LEU A 218 16.01 3.09 -1.09
CA LEU A 218 15.07 3.54 -2.12
C LEU A 218 14.90 5.06 -2.12
N SER A 219 14.83 5.70 -0.94
CA SER A 219 14.70 7.15 -0.84
C SER A 219 15.91 7.89 -1.44
N GLU A 220 17.10 7.32 -1.34
CA GLU A 220 18.34 7.89 -1.90
C GLU A 220 18.35 7.89 -3.44
N LYS A 221 17.51 7.07 -4.08
CA LYS A 221 17.35 7.01 -5.55
C LYS A 221 16.37 8.04 -6.12
N VAL A 222 15.56 8.68 -5.27
CA VAL A 222 14.57 9.68 -5.68
C VAL A 222 15.05 11.07 -5.28
N ASN A 223 15.14 11.98 -6.25
CA ASN A 223 15.68 13.32 -6.00
C ASN A 223 14.87 14.07 -4.92
N GLY A 224 15.57 14.53 -3.89
CA GLY A 224 14.97 15.28 -2.78
C GLY A 224 14.08 14.49 -1.83
N ALA A 225 13.94 13.18 -2.02
CA ALA A 225 13.17 12.33 -1.12
C ALA A 225 13.86 12.17 0.24
N LYS A 226 13.04 11.85 1.25
CA LYS A 226 13.49 11.57 2.62
C LYS A 226 12.95 10.23 3.07
N HIS A 227 13.58 9.65 4.06
CA HIS A 227 13.10 8.45 4.74
C HIS A 227 12.89 8.73 6.24
N VAL A 228 11.81 8.18 6.79
CA VAL A 228 11.50 8.21 8.23
C VAL A 228 10.90 6.87 8.65
N SER A 229 11.25 6.39 9.85
CA SER A 229 10.67 5.19 10.44
C SER A 229 9.65 5.54 11.51
N VAL A 230 8.50 4.87 11.48
CA VAL A 230 7.48 4.91 12.54
C VAL A 230 7.96 4.04 13.69
N PRO A 231 8.17 4.59 14.89
CA PRO A 231 8.66 3.82 16.03
C PRO A 231 7.61 2.80 16.49
N LYS A 232 8.06 1.70 17.10
CA LYS A 232 7.20 0.64 17.64
C LYS A 232 6.17 0.13 16.62
N ALA A 233 6.54 0.02 15.36
CA ALA A 233 5.68 -0.44 14.30
C ALA A 233 6.43 -1.39 13.36
N ALA A 234 5.79 -2.49 12.99
CA ALA A 234 6.24 -3.43 11.99
C ALA A 234 5.65 -3.07 10.60
N HIS A 235 5.23 -4.07 9.81
CA HIS A 235 4.84 -3.87 8.41
C HIS A 235 3.60 -2.99 8.22
N ILE A 236 2.55 -3.19 9.01
CA ILE A 236 1.31 -2.39 8.91
C ILE A 236 1.39 -1.21 9.89
N ALA A 237 2.36 -0.32 9.64
CA ALA A 237 2.73 0.75 10.56
C ALA A 237 1.59 1.75 10.84
N ASN A 238 0.70 1.98 9.86
CA ASN A 238 -0.46 2.86 9.98
C ASN A 238 -1.53 2.34 10.96
N ILE A 239 -1.56 1.02 11.20
CA ILE A 239 -2.49 0.39 12.17
C ILE A 239 -1.77 0.16 13.50
N GLN A 240 -0.51 -0.26 13.46
CA GLN A 240 0.23 -0.60 14.68
C GLN A 240 0.58 0.63 15.52
N ASN A 241 0.97 1.73 14.89
CA ASN A 241 1.19 3.02 15.56
C ASN A 241 0.49 4.14 14.77
N PRO A 242 -0.85 4.25 14.87
CA PRO A 242 -1.61 5.23 14.10
C PRO A 242 -1.26 6.68 14.45
N GLU A 243 -0.92 6.97 15.71
CA GLU A 243 -0.54 8.31 16.13
C GLU A 243 0.76 8.77 15.45
N GLY A 244 1.82 7.98 15.56
CA GLY A 244 3.11 8.30 14.92
C GLY A 244 3.01 8.35 13.39
N PHE A 245 2.23 7.42 12.79
CA PHE A 245 1.99 7.44 11.35
C PHE A 245 1.20 8.68 10.91
N ASN A 246 0.12 9.02 11.60
CA ASN A 246 -0.74 10.17 11.27
C ASN A 246 0.00 11.50 11.42
N GLN A 247 0.90 11.62 12.40
CA GLN A 247 1.74 12.81 12.55
C GLN A 247 2.63 13.00 11.32
N LEU A 248 3.35 11.96 10.90
CA LEU A 248 4.20 12.01 9.69
C LEU A 248 3.39 12.31 8.43
N LEU A 249 2.24 11.66 8.29
CA LEU A 249 1.32 11.82 7.16
C LEU A 249 0.82 13.27 7.05
N THR A 250 0.32 13.84 8.14
CA THR A 250 -0.22 15.20 8.16
C THR A 250 0.88 16.24 7.94
N ASP A 251 2.02 16.10 8.59
CA ASP A 251 3.16 17.00 8.43
C ASP A 251 3.68 17.00 6.99
N PHE A 252 3.71 15.81 6.37
CA PHE A 252 4.12 15.67 4.99
C PHE A 252 3.11 16.30 4.03
N LEU A 253 1.83 15.97 4.14
CA LEU A 253 0.81 16.40 3.19
C LEU A 253 0.44 17.89 3.31
N ARG A 254 0.54 18.49 4.49
CA ARG A 254 0.23 19.92 4.71
C ARG A 254 1.31 20.87 4.21
N ARG A 255 2.56 20.42 4.04
CA ARG A 255 3.61 21.26 3.45
C ARG A 255 3.22 21.63 2.02
N LYS A 256 3.09 22.92 1.75
CA LYS A 256 2.98 23.43 0.38
C LYS A 256 4.33 23.28 -0.32
N GLN A 257 4.27 23.05 -1.64
CA GLN A 257 5.47 23.13 -2.49
C GLN A 257 6.08 24.51 -2.42
#